data_1931c767bdff0b70aca0ff614af604bb
#
_entry.id   1931c767bdff0b70aca0ff614af604bb
#
_cell.length_a   1.000
_cell.length_b   1.000
_cell.length_c   1.000
_cell.angle_alpha   90.00
_cell.angle_beta   90.00
_cell.angle_gamma   90.00
#
_symmetry.space_group_name_H-M   'P 1'
#
loop_
_entity.id
_entity.type
_entity.pdbx_description
1 polymer ?
#
loop_
_entity_poly.entity_id
_entity_poly.type
_entity_poly.pdbx_seq_one_letter_code
_entity_poly.pdbx_strand_id
1 'polypeptide(L)'
;GDVYKRQKYLVVFLFLVLTIGFVSGMYVANDSMLTSADEGISKYKQEDGHFELKDKADSELVTAIESGEVKTALDEKDSDSSKTPVTLYENFYRNETEDYDADGKKDGTIRVYTKTEDVNLACLIEGSFPQNENEIAVDRMHADNVGMKVGDTIKVSGKEFEVSGLIAYVNYSTLHEKKTDMMFDAIKFDVAMVTKEGFERLDKSIHYTYAWKYEDEPADDIEQKEKSDDFLEAMVSQVMATGNEVEDYTPRYSNPAINFATDDMGSDKAMGGVLLDILIVIIAFIFAVTISNTIASESSAIGTLRASGYTKGELIRHYLSMPVIVTFLAAVVGNILGYTVFKDVVVGMYYNSYSLPTYHTIWNPCAFIKTTLAPVIIMLVVNLIVIIRMMQHTPLQFLRHDLKKTKRKKAMRLPRWSFMSRF
;
A
#
# COMPACT_ATOMS: atom_id res chain seq x y z
N GLY A 1 -41.74 -7.67 -21.94
CA GLY A 1 -41.28 -8.36 -20.70
C GLY A 1 -39.81 -8.75 -20.75
N ASP A 2 -39.31 -9.37 -21.82
CA ASP A 2 -37.96 -9.93 -21.89
C ASP A 2 -36.84 -8.86 -21.94
N VAL A 3 -37.07 -7.76 -22.66
CA VAL A 3 -36.06 -6.68 -22.76
C VAL A 3 -35.77 -6.05 -21.39
N TYR A 4 -36.78 -5.82 -20.58
CA TYR A 4 -36.67 -5.23 -19.24
C TYR A 4 -35.94 -6.20 -18.25
N LYS A 5 -36.13 -7.51 -18.38
CA LYS A 5 -35.42 -8.51 -17.59
C LYS A 5 -33.94 -8.52 -17.95
N ARG A 6 -33.63 -8.52 -19.25
CA ARG A 6 -32.24 -8.48 -19.75
C ARG A 6 -31.49 -7.23 -19.27
N GLN A 7 -32.15 -6.06 -19.31
CA GLN A 7 -31.56 -4.81 -18.81
C GLN A 7 -31.20 -4.86 -17.32
N LYS A 8 -32.05 -5.44 -16.47
CA LYS A 8 -31.77 -5.58 -15.04
C LYS A 8 -30.52 -6.42 -14.77
N TYR A 9 -30.42 -7.58 -15.41
CA TYR A 9 -29.26 -8.45 -15.26
C TYR A 9 -28.00 -7.85 -15.87
N LEU A 10 -28.12 -7.08 -16.96
CA LEU A 10 -26.99 -6.35 -17.53
C LEU A 10 -26.44 -5.27 -16.56
N VAL A 11 -27.31 -4.50 -15.95
CA VAL A 11 -26.91 -3.48 -14.96
C VAL A 11 -26.20 -4.13 -13.76
N VAL A 12 -26.76 -5.22 -13.24
CA VAL A 12 -26.14 -5.98 -12.14
C VAL A 12 -24.80 -6.57 -12.57
N PHE A 13 -24.72 -7.12 -13.77
CA PHE A 13 -23.48 -7.64 -14.34
C PHE A 13 -22.39 -6.57 -14.41
N LEU A 14 -22.70 -5.42 -15.01
CA LEU A 14 -21.75 -4.30 -15.13
C LEU A 14 -21.32 -3.76 -13.77
N PHE A 15 -22.24 -3.63 -12.83
CA PHE A 15 -21.92 -3.22 -11.47
C PHE A 15 -20.97 -4.20 -10.78
N LEU A 16 -21.23 -5.51 -10.91
CA LEU A 16 -20.36 -6.55 -10.36
C LEU A 16 -18.98 -6.55 -11.02
N VAL A 17 -18.92 -6.43 -12.36
CA VAL A 17 -17.64 -6.38 -13.09
C VAL A 17 -16.79 -5.21 -12.60
N LEU A 18 -17.36 -4.02 -12.49
CA LEU A 18 -16.64 -2.83 -12.01
C LEU A 18 -16.21 -2.98 -10.56
N THR A 19 -17.10 -3.46 -9.69
CA THR A 19 -16.80 -3.64 -8.26
C THR A 19 -15.72 -4.70 -8.05
N ILE A 20 -15.88 -5.88 -8.64
CA ILE A 20 -14.90 -6.97 -8.53
C ILE A 20 -13.57 -6.57 -9.17
N GLY A 21 -13.63 -5.92 -10.34
CA GLY A 21 -12.44 -5.46 -11.05
C GLY A 21 -11.63 -4.46 -10.24
N PHE A 22 -12.28 -3.43 -9.71
CA PHE A 22 -11.61 -2.41 -8.89
C PHE A 22 -10.99 -3.01 -7.62
N VAL A 23 -11.75 -3.80 -6.87
CA VAL A 23 -11.25 -4.42 -5.63
C VAL A 23 -10.15 -5.43 -5.92
N SER A 24 -10.30 -6.26 -6.96
CA SER A 24 -9.26 -7.21 -7.37
C SER A 24 -7.98 -6.47 -7.79
N GLY A 25 -8.12 -5.38 -8.59
CA GLY A 25 -6.99 -4.55 -9.00
C GLY A 25 -6.27 -3.91 -7.83
N MET A 26 -7.00 -3.39 -6.85
CA MET A 26 -6.44 -2.81 -5.64
C MET A 26 -5.66 -3.85 -4.80
N TYR A 27 -6.22 -5.04 -4.58
CA TYR A 27 -5.50 -6.11 -3.86
C TYR A 27 -4.22 -6.53 -4.57
N VAL A 28 -4.30 -6.73 -5.90
CA VAL A 28 -3.13 -7.16 -6.70
C VAL A 28 -2.07 -6.07 -6.73
N ALA A 29 -2.46 -4.80 -6.88
CA ALA A 29 -1.54 -3.67 -6.85
C ALA A 29 -0.83 -3.59 -5.49
N ASN A 30 -1.58 -3.53 -4.39
CA ASN A 30 -1.01 -3.40 -3.04
C ASN A 30 -0.07 -4.56 -2.71
N ASP A 31 -0.48 -5.81 -2.97
CA ASP A 31 0.36 -6.96 -2.67
C ASP A 31 1.60 -7.01 -3.55
N SER A 32 1.50 -6.64 -4.83
CA SER A 32 2.66 -6.57 -5.72
C SER A 32 3.64 -5.48 -5.28
N MET A 33 3.14 -4.31 -4.88
CA MET A 33 3.96 -3.20 -4.43
C MET A 33 4.64 -3.49 -3.09
N LEU A 34 3.88 -4.00 -2.10
CA LEU A 34 4.42 -4.36 -0.78
C LEU A 34 5.45 -5.48 -0.88
N THR A 35 5.20 -6.52 -1.69
CA THR A 35 6.17 -7.60 -1.90
C THR A 35 7.43 -7.08 -2.59
N SER A 36 7.28 -6.21 -3.61
CA SER A 36 8.44 -5.62 -4.28
C SER A 36 9.23 -4.67 -3.37
N ALA A 37 8.57 -3.99 -2.43
CA ALA A 37 9.26 -3.20 -1.40
C ALA A 37 10.06 -4.09 -0.44
N ASP A 38 9.48 -5.19 0.03
CA ASP A 38 10.13 -6.16 0.90
C ASP A 38 11.33 -6.82 0.21
N GLU A 39 11.17 -7.30 -1.02
CA GLU A 39 12.29 -7.80 -1.83
C GLU A 39 13.36 -6.72 -2.10
N GLY A 40 12.95 -5.46 -2.18
CA GLY A 40 13.81 -4.28 -2.34
C GLY A 40 14.80 -4.11 -1.20
N ILE A 41 14.45 -4.49 0.03
CA ILE A 41 15.32 -4.40 1.21
C ILE A 41 16.63 -5.16 0.96
N SER A 42 16.54 -6.42 0.52
CA SER A 42 17.72 -7.24 0.22
C SER A 42 18.36 -6.84 -1.10
N LYS A 43 17.56 -6.62 -2.16
CA LYS A 43 18.05 -6.34 -3.51
C LYS A 43 18.86 -5.07 -3.61
N TYR A 44 18.42 -4.03 -2.90
CA TYR A 44 19.08 -2.72 -2.90
C TYR A 44 19.87 -2.47 -1.61
N LYS A 45 20.07 -3.50 -0.81
CA LYS A 45 20.88 -3.45 0.43
C LYS A 45 20.44 -2.27 1.35
N GLN A 46 19.13 -2.16 1.61
CA GLN A 46 18.59 -1.09 2.44
C GLN A 46 19.23 -1.12 3.83
N GLU A 47 19.57 0.04 4.36
CA GLU A 47 20.12 0.22 5.70
C GLU A 47 19.15 -0.24 6.80
N ASP A 48 19.69 -0.62 7.97
CA ASP A 48 18.91 -0.83 9.19
C ASP A 48 18.77 0.46 10.01
N GLY A 49 19.50 1.49 9.61
CA GLY A 49 19.45 2.85 10.08
C GLY A 49 20.71 3.62 9.71
N HIS A 50 20.72 4.90 10.04
CA HIS A 50 21.89 5.75 9.88
C HIS A 50 22.05 6.70 11.05
N PHE A 51 23.28 7.15 11.27
CA PHE A 51 23.59 8.24 12.20
C PHE A 51 24.53 9.23 11.54
N GLU A 52 24.52 10.46 12.00
CA GLU A 52 25.38 11.53 11.52
C GLU A 52 26.31 11.99 12.62
N LEU A 53 27.57 12.16 12.27
CA LEU A 53 28.61 12.70 13.14
C LEU A 53 29.01 14.08 12.66
N LYS A 54 29.38 14.93 13.60
CA LYS A 54 29.91 16.28 13.33
C LYS A 54 31.18 16.26 12.51
N ASP A 55 32.10 15.38 12.88
CA ASP A 55 33.37 15.18 12.20
C ASP A 55 33.48 13.76 11.69
N LYS A 56 34.23 13.58 10.58
CA LYS A 56 34.46 12.25 10.01
C LYS A 56 35.15 11.33 11.03
N ALA A 57 34.57 10.14 11.24
CA ALA A 57 35.19 9.12 12.06
C ALA A 57 36.48 8.59 11.41
N ASP A 58 37.50 8.38 12.21
CA ASP A 58 38.68 7.63 11.80
C ASP A 58 38.42 6.11 11.84
N SER A 59 39.36 5.32 11.33
CA SER A 59 39.20 3.86 11.26
C SER A 59 39.13 3.19 12.63
N GLU A 60 39.72 3.81 13.66
CA GLU A 60 39.68 3.29 15.02
C GLU A 60 38.29 3.47 15.63
N LEU A 61 37.70 4.65 15.48
CA LEU A 61 36.35 4.92 15.93
C LEU A 61 35.31 4.08 15.15
N VAL A 62 35.44 3.94 13.80
CA VAL A 62 34.58 3.07 13.01
C VAL A 62 34.61 1.64 13.57
N THR A 63 35.78 1.05 13.76
CA THR A 63 35.90 -0.32 14.30
C THR A 63 35.34 -0.43 15.72
N ALA A 64 35.51 0.60 16.55
CA ALA A 64 34.96 0.63 17.90
C ALA A 64 33.43 0.65 17.90
N ILE A 65 32.79 1.44 17.01
CA ILE A 65 31.34 1.48 16.88
C ILE A 65 30.81 0.16 16.31
N GLU A 66 31.48 -0.44 15.31
CA GLU A 66 31.08 -1.71 14.71
C GLU A 66 31.06 -2.87 15.71
N SER A 67 31.88 -2.80 16.76
CA SER A 67 31.90 -3.83 17.81
C SER A 67 30.58 -3.94 18.57
N GLY A 68 29.78 -2.88 18.60
CA GLY A 68 28.54 -2.80 19.36
C GLY A 68 28.74 -2.85 20.88
N GLU A 69 29.96 -2.58 21.37
CA GLU A 69 30.29 -2.64 22.78
C GLU A 69 30.21 -1.25 23.44
N VAL A 70 29.57 -1.20 24.60
CA VAL A 70 29.54 0.03 25.42
C VAL A 70 30.90 0.27 26.04
N LYS A 71 31.46 1.47 25.85
CA LYS A 71 32.73 1.86 26.49
C LYS A 71 32.45 2.35 27.91
N THR A 72 32.72 1.52 28.90
CA THR A 72 32.65 1.89 30.32
C THR A 72 33.97 2.57 30.79
N ALA A 73 33.83 3.65 31.55
CA ALA A 73 34.97 4.40 32.10
C ALA A 73 35.74 3.63 33.21
N LEU A 74 35.15 2.54 33.70
CA LEU A 74 35.73 1.64 34.71
C LEU A 74 35.80 0.25 34.08
N ASP A 75 36.99 -0.38 34.17
CA ASP A 75 37.29 -1.75 33.72
C ASP A 75 36.47 -2.84 34.46
N GLU A 76 35.26 -2.57 34.87
CA GLU A 76 34.36 -3.59 35.38
C GLU A 76 33.81 -4.40 34.21
N LYS A 77 34.39 -5.59 34.06
CA LYS A 77 33.84 -6.66 33.23
C LYS A 77 32.46 -7.07 33.78
N ASP A 78 31.46 -6.25 33.55
CA ASP A 78 30.10 -6.75 33.63
C ASP A 78 29.81 -7.52 32.32
N SER A 79 29.87 -8.84 32.45
CA SER A 79 29.83 -9.82 31.38
C SER A 79 28.42 -9.99 30.76
N ASP A 80 27.53 -9.03 30.94
CA ASP A 80 26.13 -9.14 30.52
C ASP A 80 25.65 -7.94 29.71
N SER A 81 26.54 -7.07 29.20
CA SER A 81 26.14 -6.05 28.24
C SER A 81 25.85 -6.73 26.91
N SER A 82 24.61 -6.61 26.43
CA SER A 82 24.20 -7.04 25.10
C SER A 82 25.14 -6.37 24.08
N LYS A 83 25.80 -7.19 23.26
CA LYS A 83 26.61 -6.67 22.15
C LYS A 83 25.73 -6.66 20.93
N THR A 84 25.63 -5.52 20.25
CA THR A 84 24.90 -5.37 18.99
C THR A 84 25.90 -5.01 17.88
N PRO A 85 26.63 -6.00 17.35
CA PRO A 85 27.63 -5.76 16.31
C PRO A 85 26.91 -5.36 15.01
N VAL A 86 27.52 -4.40 14.31
CA VAL A 86 27.02 -3.86 13.05
C VAL A 86 28.16 -3.73 12.05
N THR A 87 27.83 -3.64 10.77
CA THR A 87 28.76 -3.17 9.74
C THR A 87 28.37 -1.76 9.33
N LEU A 88 29.36 -0.85 9.33
CA LEU A 88 29.17 0.55 8.96
C LEU A 88 29.53 0.81 7.49
N TYR A 89 28.79 1.69 6.87
CA TYR A 89 29.00 2.13 5.49
C TYR A 89 28.98 3.65 5.42
N GLU A 90 30.02 4.27 4.86
CA GLU A 90 30.04 5.70 4.57
C GLU A 90 28.93 6.02 3.55
N ASN A 91 27.97 6.85 3.93
CA ASN A 91 26.88 7.31 3.07
C ASN A 91 26.76 8.84 3.16
N PHE A 92 27.90 9.50 2.88
CA PHE A 92 28.02 10.95 3.02
C PHE A 92 27.23 11.69 1.96
N TYR A 93 26.68 12.84 2.34
CA TYR A 93 25.92 13.68 1.44
C TYR A 93 26.23 15.16 1.62
N ARG A 94 25.76 15.96 0.67
CA ARG A 94 25.70 17.43 0.76
C ARG A 94 24.27 17.89 0.50
N ASN A 95 23.77 18.83 1.29
CA ASN A 95 22.51 19.52 1.03
C ASN A 95 22.80 20.78 0.22
N GLU A 96 22.54 20.74 -1.06
CA GLU A 96 22.84 21.81 -2.01
C GLU A 96 21.58 22.60 -2.35
N THR A 97 21.77 23.78 -2.96
CA THR A 97 20.66 24.57 -3.50
C THR A 97 20.34 24.08 -4.90
N GLU A 98 19.09 23.78 -5.15
CA GLU A 98 18.60 23.37 -6.46
C GLU A 98 17.96 24.53 -7.22
N ASP A 99 18.20 24.57 -8.53
CA ASP A 99 17.58 25.42 -9.55
C ASP A 99 17.29 24.46 -10.73
N TYR A 100 16.11 23.82 -10.69
CA TYR A 100 15.78 22.70 -11.56
C TYR A 100 15.46 23.11 -13.01
N ASP A 101 15.08 24.39 -13.25
CA ASP A 101 14.81 24.92 -14.58
C ASP A 101 15.94 25.84 -15.09
N ALA A 102 17.02 25.96 -14.32
CA ALA A 102 18.19 26.76 -14.60
C ALA A 102 17.92 28.27 -14.85
N ASP A 103 16.83 28.84 -14.28
CA ASP A 103 16.42 30.23 -14.41
C ASP A 103 17.26 31.17 -13.54
N GLY A 104 18.11 30.66 -12.68
CA GLY A 104 19.00 31.36 -11.78
C GLY A 104 18.40 31.65 -10.41
N LYS A 105 17.24 31.11 -10.08
CA LYS A 105 16.62 31.19 -8.76
C LYS A 105 16.72 29.87 -8.00
N LYS A 106 16.60 30.00 -6.70
CA LYS A 106 16.52 28.82 -5.85
C LYS A 106 15.09 28.27 -5.87
N ASP A 107 14.94 27.00 -6.28
CA ASP A 107 13.66 26.29 -6.27
C ASP A 107 13.51 25.38 -5.04
N GLY A 108 14.59 24.69 -4.67
CA GLY A 108 14.56 23.71 -3.61
C GLY A 108 15.92 23.42 -2.97
N THR A 109 15.95 22.32 -2.27
CA THR A 109 17.16 21.71 -1.70
C THR A 109 17.32 20.33 -2.34
N ILE A 110 18.52 20.04 -2.81
CA ILE A 110 18.88 18.73 -3.34
C ILE A 110 19.94 18.08 -2.45
N ARG A 111 19.66 16.86 -2.01
CA ARG A 111 20.59 16.03 -1.23
C ARG A 111 21.38 15.15 -2.18
N VAL A 112 22.66 15.44 -2.31
CA VAL A 112 23.52 14.80 -3.30
C VAL A 112 24.39 13.77 -2.61
N TYR A 113 24.34 12.52 -3.12
CA TYR A 113 25.15 11.38 -2.74
C TYR A 113 26.14 11.00 -3.84
N THR A 114 27.16 10.24 -3.47
CA THR A 114 27.94 9.47 -4.43
C THR A 114 27.35 8.07 -4.58
N LYS A 115 27.68 7.37 -5.69
CA LYS A 115 27.24 5.99 -5.87
C LYS A 115 27.80 5.09 -4.77
N THR A 116 26.93 4.36 -4.10
CA THR A 116 27.24 3.32 -3.14
C THR A 116 27.20 1.93 -3.80
N GLU A 117 27.96 0.94 -3.27
CA GLU A 117 27.98 -0.43 -3.77
C GLU A 117 27.46 -1.45 -2.75
N ASP A 118 27.48 -1.09 -1.48
CA ASP A 118 27.22 -2.01 -0.37
C ASP A 118 26.02 -1.65 0.50
N VAL A 119 25.49 -0.45 0.38
CA VAL A 119 24.33 0.02 1.13
C VAL A 119 23.50 1.00 0.30
N ASN A 120 22.19 0.99 0.48
CA ASN A 120 21.25 1.93 -0.13
C ASN A 120 21.45 2.11 -1.64
N LEU A 121 21.49 1.01 -2.39
CA LEU A 121 21.68 1.05 -3.83
C LEU A 121 20.49 1.75 -4.50
N ALA A 122 20.78 2.66 -5.44
CA ALA A 122 19.74 3.29 -6.23
C ALA A 122 19.19 2.32 -7.29
N CYS A 123 17.87 2.34 -7.47
CA CYS A 123 17.20 1.70 -8.59
C CYS A 123 17.18 2.68 -9.78
N LEU A 124 17.80 2.32 -10.90
CA LEU A 124 17.69 3.10 -12.15
C LEU A 124 16.32 2.86 -12.77
N ILE A 125 15.57 3.93 -12.98
CA ILE A 125 14.22 3.90 -13.59
C ILE A 125 14.30 4.24 -15.08
N GLU A 126 15.06 5.31 -15.44
CA GLU A 126 15.22 5.78 -16.80
C GLU A 126 16.63 6.33 -17.00
N GLY A 127 17.15 6.29 -18.23
CA GLY A 127 18.47 6.82 -18.58
C GLY A 127 19.64 5.95 -18.10
N SER A 128 20.66 6.56 -17.53
CA SER A 128 21.88 5.92 -17.03
C SER A 128 22.37 6.53 -15.72
N PHE A 129 23.15 5.76 -14.94
CA PHE A 129 23.89 6.35 -13.83
C PHE A 129 24.94 7.34 -14.32
N PRO A 130 25.26 8.42 -13.56
CA PRO A 130 26.29 9.38 -13.92
C PRO A 130 27.64 8.72 -14.21
N GLN A 131 28.27 9.13 -15.32
CA GLN A 131 29.54 8.60 -15.78
C GLN A 131 30.68 9.61 -15.70
N ASN A 132 30.37 10.90 -15.60
CA ASN A 132 31.34 11.98 -15.52
C ASN A 132 30.91 13.06 -14.52
N GLU A 133 31.78 14.03 -14.25
CA GLU A 133 31.60 15.07 -13.24
C GLU A 133 30.45 16.06 -13.51
N ASN A 134 29.94 16.10 -14.74
CA ASN A 134 28.86 17.01 -15.15
C ASN A 134 27.50 16.32 -15.23
N GLU A 135 27.42 15.05 -14.89
CA GLU A 135 26.18 14.27 -14.92
C GLU A 135 25.62 14.07 -13.51
N ILE A 136 24.30 14.08 -13.42
CA ILE A 136 23.55 13.84 -12.19
C ILE A 136 22.35 12.90 -12.49
N ALA A 137 22.08 11.96 -11.59
CA ALA A 137 20.82 11.24 -11.59
C ALA A 137 19.97 11.74 -10.44
N VAL A 138 18.72 12.11 -10.73
CA VAL A 138 17.78 12.73 -9.80
C VAL A 138 16.65 11.78 -9.43
N ASP A 139 15.96 12.05 -8.33
CA ASP A 139 14.81 11.24 -7.95
C ASP A 139 13.68 11.34 -8.99
N ARG A 140 13.12 10.18 -9.36
CA ARG A 140 12.04 10.12 -10.36
C ARG A 140 10.79 10.88 -9.92
N MET A 141 10.40 10.79 -8.64
CA MET A 141 9.20 11.46 -8.15
C MET A 141 9.36 12.98 -8.16
N HIS A 142 10.55 13.49 -7.78
CA HIS A 142 10.87 14.92 -7.93
C HIS A 142 10.79 15.34 -9.39
N ALA A 143 11.50 14.63 -10.28
CA ALA A 143 11.52 14.92 -11.72
C ALA A 143 10.12 14.95 -12.34
N ASP A 144 9.26 13.99 -12.02
CA ASP A 144 7.87 13.94 -12.50
C ASP A 144 7.06 15.17 -12.02
N ASN A 145 7.26 15.60 -10.77
CA ASN A 145 6.52 16.75 -10.19
C ASN A 145 6.93 18.09 -10.77
N VAL A 146 8.21 18.28 -11.12
CA VAL A 146 8.71 19.52 -11.70
C VAL A 146 8.77 19.49 -13.24
N GLY A 147 8.48 18.34 -13.85
CA GLY A 147 8.48 18.16 -15.31
C GLY A 147 9.86 17.97 -15.93
N MET A 148 10.86 17.60 -15.13
CA MET A 148 12.25 17.35 -15.54
C MET A 148 12.36 16.01 -16.26
N LYS A 149 13.31 15.92 -17.20
CA LYS A 149 13.55 14.71 -18.03
C LYS A 149 15.04 14.44 -18.19
N VAL A 150 15.35 13.19 -18.53
CA VAL A 150 16.70 12.82 -18.92
C VAL A 150 17.16 13.65 -20.11
N GLY A 151 18.35 14.25 -20.01
CA GLY A 151 18.95 15.19 -20.96
C GLY A 151 18.72 16.67 -20.63
N ASP A 152 17.88 17.00 -19.64
CA ASP A 152 17.73 18.39 -19.19
C ASP A 152 18.96 18.84 -18.41
N THR A 153 19.16 20.16 -18.35
CA THR A 153 20.24 20.77 -17.56
C THR A 153 19.64 21.45 -16.31
N ILE A 154 20.20 21.14 -15.16
CA ILE A 154 19.85 21.77 -13.87
C ILE A 154 21.08 22.46 -13.29
N LYS A 155 20.87 23.36 -12.33
CA LYS A 155 21.96 23.95 -11.54
C LYS A 155 21.88 23.53 -10.09
N VAL A 156 22.98 22.98 -9.61
CA VAL A 156 23.17 22.60 -8.22
C VAL A 156 24.20 23.56 -7.60
N SER A 157 23.76 24.41 -6.69
CA SER A 157 24.57 25.52 -6.14
C SER A 157 25.32 26.33 -7.20
N GLY A 158 24.60 26.63 -8.31
CA GLY A 158 25.11 27.43 -9.43
C GLY A 158 26.02 26.70 -10.41
N LYS A 159 26.25 25.40 -10.23
CA LYS A 159 27.02 24.55 -11.14
C LYS A 159 26.07 23.75 -12.02
N GLU A 160 26.34 23.72 -13.32
CA GLU A 160 25.51 23.01 -14.31
C GLU A 160 25.80 21.51 -14.29
N PHE A 161 24.72 20.73 -14.31
CA PHE A 161 24.71 19.28 -14.45
C PHE A 161 23.67 18.88 -15.49
N GLU A 162 24.00 17.86 -16.29
CA GLU A 162 23.06 17.20 -17.19
C GLU A 162 22.38 16.03 -16.45
N VAL A 163 21.07 15.94 -16.51
CA VAL A 163 20.30 14.85 -15.92
C VAL A 163 20.53 13.60 -16.76
N SER A 164 21.39 12.71 -16.30
CA SER A 164 21.75 11.46 -17.01
C SER A 164 20.73 10.34 -16.78
N GLY A 165 19.99 10.38 -15.68
CA GLY A 165 19.02 9.35 -15.35
C GLY A 165 18.06 9.74 -14.23
N LEU A 166 16.97 8.98 -14.16
CA LEU A 166 15.99 9.03 -13.07
C LEU A 166 16.16 7.78 -12.20
N ILE A 167 16.24 8.00 -10.89
CA ILE A 167 16.49 6.95 -9.90
C ILE A 167 15.42 6.93 -8.82
N ALA A 168 15.37 5.85 -8.05
CA ALA A 168 14.66 5.77 -6.78
C ALA A 168 15.56 5.05 -5.76
N TYR A 169 15.66 5.62 -4.55
CA TYR A 169 16.35 5.00 -3.42
C TYR A 169 15.38 4.27 -2.52
N VAL A 170 15.74 3.09 -2.03
CA VAL A 170 14.89 2.32 -1.10
C VAL A 170 14.77 2.95 0.28
N ASN A 171 15.71 3.79 0.66
CA ASN A 171 15.67 4.57 1.91
C ASN A 171 15.01 5.95 1.75
N TYR A 172 14.48 6.26 0.55
CA TYR A 172 13.71 7.46 0.25
C TYR A 172 12.44 7.12 -0.55
N SER A 173 11.61 6.21 -0.02
CA SER A 173 10.29 5.94 -0.61
C SER A 173 9.40 7.18 -0.61
N THR A 174 9.68 8.10 0.29
CA THR A 174 9.12 9.47 0.34
C THR A 174 10.24 10.49 0.55
N LEU A 175 10.13 11.65 -0.10
CA LEU A 175 11.15 12.70 -0.08
C LEU A 175 11.02 13.59 1.17
N HIS A 176 11.19 12.99 2.36
CA HIS A 176 11.29 13.74 3.60
C HIS A 176 12.70 14.35 3.73
N GLU A 177 12.78 15.68 3.87
CA GLU A 177 14.06 16.34 4.12
C GLU A 177 14.60 16.01 5.51
N LYS A 178 13.70 15.97 6.50
CA LYS A 178 14.01 15.65 7.90
C LYS A 178 13.06 14.58 8.44
N LYS A 179 13.56 13.76 9.36
CA LYS A 179 12.75 12.73 10.06
C LYS A 179 11.60 13.29 10.89
N THR A 180 11.66 14.58 11.25
CA THR A 180 10.63 15.29 12.03
C THR A 180 9.54 15.89 11.18
N ASP A 181 9.69 15.90 9.86
CA ASP A 181 8.70 16.48 8.96
C ASP A 181 7.45 15.60 8.94
N MET A 182 6.29 16.19 9.15
CA MET A 182 5.00 15.48 9.12
C MET A 182 4.55 15.15 7.69
N MET A 183 5.05 15.90 6.71
CA MET A 183 4.74 15.76 5.29
C MET A 183 6.01 16.00 4.49
N PHE A 184 6.21 15.26 3.43
CA PHE A 184 7.29 15.48 2.47
C PHE A 184 6.84 16.45 1.36
N ASP A 185 7.80 17.11 0.72
CA ASP A 185 7.55 18.02 -0.40
C ASP A 185 8.51 17.66 -1.56
N ALA A 186 8.02 16.82 -2.46
CA ALA A 186 8.79 16.36 -3.61
C ALA A 186 9.04 17.42 -4.69
N ILE A 187 8.54 18.64 -4.51
CA ILE A 187 8.86 19.78 -5.39
C ILE A 187 10.06 20.54 -4.84
N LYS A 188 10.17 20.65 -3.51
CA LYS A 188 11.20 21.46 -2.84
C LYS A 188 12.38 20.67 -2.31
N PHE A 189 12.27 19.36 -2.27
CA PHE A 189 13.34 18.48 -1.84
C PHE A 189 13.54 17.35 -2.83
N ASP A 190 14.80 17.16 -3.24
CA ASP A 190 15.25 16.11 -4.14
C ASP A 190 16.39 15.30 -3.52
N VAL A 191 16.58 14.08 -4.00
CA VAL A 191 17.69 13.21 -3.66
C VAL A 191 18.37 12.73 -4.94
N ALA A 192 19.65 13.01 -5.06
CA ALA A 192 20.36 12.77 -6.30
C ALA A 192 21.69 12.02 -6.09
N MET A 193 22.20 11.48 -7.19
CA MET A 193 23.49 10.81 -7.29
C MET A 193 24.38 11.51 -8.30
N VAL A 194 25.66 11.64 -7.96
CA VAL A 194 26.72 12.12 -8.85
C VAL A 194 27.93 11.17 -8.77
N THR A 195 28.90 11.35 -9.65
CA THR A 195 30.24 10.72 -9.52
C THR A 195 31.02 11.34 -8.36
N LYS A 196 32.11 10.69 -7.92
CA LYS A 196 33.00 11.27 -6.90
C LYS A 196 33.54 12.64 -7.30
N GLU A 197 33.94 12.77 -8.55
CA GLU A 197 34.42 14.04 -9.12
C GLU A 197 33.31 15.09 -9.15
N GLY A 198 32.07 14.71 -9.50
CA GLY A 198 30.90 15.58 -9.43
C GLY A 198 30.63 16.07 -8.02
N PHE A 199 30.76 15.18 -7.02
CA PHE A 199 30.56 15.51 -5.61
C PHE A 199 31.63 16.46 -5.07
N GLU A 200 32.88 16.34 -5.51
CA GLU A 200 33.99 17.24 -5.15
C GLU A 200 33.83 18.65 -5.73
N ARG A 201 33.04 18.82 -6.81
CA ARG A 201 32.72 20.14 -7.37
C ARG A 201 31.77 20.95 -6.50
N LEU A 202 31.03 20.30 -5.61
CA LEU A 202 30.04 20.94 -4.75
C LEU A 202 30.71 21.61 -3.55
N ASP A 203 30.12 22.73 -3.07
CA ASP A 203 30.81 23.63 -2.14
C ASP A 203 30.26 23.57 -0.71
N LYS A 204 29.04 23.03 -0.49
CA LYS A 204 28.46 22.94 0.85
C LYS A 204 29.20 21.90 1.72
N SER A 205 29.06 22.02 3.03
CA SER A 205 29.66 21.08 3.98
C SER A 205 29.19 19.64 3.72
N ILE A 206 30.08 18.70 3.96
CA ILE A 206 29.76 17.28 3.95
C ILE A 206 29.04 16.94 5.26
N HIS A 207 27.96 16.20 5.16
CA HIS A 207 27.31 15.54 6.27
C HIS A 207 27.90 14.13 6.38
N TYR A 208 28.54 13.83 7.50
CA TYR A 208 29.24 12.57 7.73
C TYR A 208 28.27 11.53 8.26
N THR A 209 27.43 10.98 7.37
CA THR A 209 26.40 10.00 7.68
C THR A 209 26.90 8.59 7.46
N TYR A 210 26.72 7.75 8.47
CA TYR A 210 27.06 6.32 8.45
C TYR A 210 25.78 5.52 8.48
N ALA A 211 25.54 4.72 7.43
CA ALA A 211 24.49 3.71 7.43
C ALA A 211 25.00 2.45 8.11
N TRP A 212 24.16 1.74 8.84
CA TRP A 212 24.54 0.47 9.44
C TRP A 212 23.65 -0.69 8.99
N LYS A 213 24.21 -1.88 9.06
CA LYS A 213 23.52 -3.16 8.96
C LYS A 213 23.86 -4.01 10.18
N TYR A 214 22.85 -4.61 10.81
CA TYR A 214 23.07 -5.58 11.87
C TYR A 214 23.72 -6.84 11.30
N GLU A 215 24.70 -7.43 12.02
CA GLU A 215 25.24 -8.74 11.66
C GLU A 215 24.18 -9.84 11.79
N ASP A 216 23.35 -9.76 12.83
CA ASP A 216 22.18 -10.61 13.03
C ASP A 216 20.91 -9.79 12.75
N GLU A 217 20.23 -10.08 11.63
CA GLU A 217 19.00 -9.37 11.26
C GLU A 217 17.92 -9.55 12.34
N PRO A 218 17.25 -8.46 12.79
CA PRO A 218 16.15 -8.56 13.75
C PRO A 218 14.96 -9.27 13.14
N ALA A 219 14.31 -10.15 13.91
CA ALA A 219 13.18 -10.95 13.44
C ALA A 219 11.87 -10.15 13.28
N ASP A 220 11.71 -9.07 14.04
CA ASP A 220 10.55 -8.20 14.01
C ASP A 220 10.88 -6.77 14.46
N ASP A 221 9.89 -5.87 14.41
CA ASP A 221 10.04 -4.45 14.78
C ASP A 221 10.37 -4.26 16.28
N ILE A 222 9.97 -5.19 17.13
CA ILE A 222 10.25 -5.12 18.58
C ILE A 222 11.73 -5.40 18.81
N GLU A 223 12.25 -6.48 18.25
CA GLU A 223 13.68 -6.81 18.33
C GLU A 223 14.53 -5.73 17.63
N GLN A 224 14.04 -5.18 16.51
CA GLN A 224 14.73 -4.08 15.83
C GLN A 224 14.86 -2.85 16.74
N LYS A 225 13.82 -2.52 17.49
CA LYS A 225 13.85 -1.41 18.45
C LYS A 225 14.82 -1.69 19.59
N GLU A 226 14.79 -2.89 20.19
CA GLU A 226 15.69 -3.27 21.27
C GLU A 226 17.16 -3.20 20.81
N LYS A 227 17.49 -3.82 19.68
CA LYS A 227 18.84 -3.74 19.09
C LYS A 227 19.27 -2.31 18.77
N SER A 228 18.32 -1.47 18.32
CA SER A 228 18.59 -0.06 18.02
C SER A 228 18.90 0.74 19.30
N ASP A 229 18.18 0.50 20.38
CA ASP A 229 18.41 1.18 21.65
C ASP A 229 19.79 0.75 22.24
N ASP A 230 20.13 -0.53 22.22
CA ASP A 230 21.44 -1.07 22.63
C ASP A 230 22.59 -0.51 21.77
N PHE A 231 22.40 -0.49 20.44
CA PHE A 231 23.39 0.07 19.52
C PHE A 231 23.59 1.58 19.72
N LEU A 232 22.51 2.34 19.96
CA LEU A 232 22.62 3.77 20.27
C LEU A 232 23.48 4.01 21.51
N GLU A 233 23.29 3.26 22.59
CA GLU A 233 24.07 3.38 23.80
C GLU A 233 25.56 3.08 23.54
N ALA A 234 25.85 1.98 22.84
CA ALA A 234 27.18 1.60 22.45
C ALA A 234 27.86 2.68 21.59
N MET A 235 27.21 3.10 20.52
CA MET A 235 27.72 4.10 19.57
C MET A 235 28.00 5.43 20.26
N VAL A 236 27.06 5.95 21.06
CA VAL A 236 27.24 7.22 21.78
C VAL A 236 28.40 7.15 22.75
N SER A 237 28.58 6.02 23.46
CA SER A 237 29.69 5.84 24.40
C SER A 237 31.04 5.89 23.70
N GLN A 238 31.17 5.29 22.50
CA GLN A 238 32.39 5.30 21.70
C GLN A 238 32.67 6.69 21.10
N VAL A 239 31.67 7.35 20.55
CA VAL A 239 31.80 8.69 19.96
C VAL A 239 32.22 9.73 21.01
N MET A 240 31.56 9.74 22.18
CA MET A 240 31.91 10.67 23.27
C MET A 240 33.37 10.47 23.78
N ALA A 241 33.87 9.24 23.73
CA ALA A 241 35.25 8.97 24.15
C ALA A 241 36.32 9.60 23.23
N THR A 242 35.98 9.91 21.99
CA THR A 242 36.86 10.57 21.01
C THR A 242 36.71 12.08 20.99
N GLY A 243 35.67 12.63 21.64
CA GLY A 243 35.33 14.05 21.61
C GLY A 243 34.58 14.47 20.36
N ASN A 244 34.14 13.55 19.52
CA ASN A 244 33.20 13.79 18.42
C ASN A 244 31.76 13.92 18.96
N GLU A 245 30.83 14.41 18.15
CA GLU A 245 29.44 14.62 18.52
C GLU A 245 28.51 13.87 17.55
N VAL A 246 27.43 13.26 18.08
CA VAL A 246 26.37 12.67 17.29
C VAL A 246 25.34 13.75 16.97
N GLU A 247 25.16 14.07 15.70
CA GLU A 247 24.20 15.09 15.25
C GLU A 247 22.82 14.52 14.97
N ASP A 248 22.76 13.28 14.45
CA ASP A 248 21.49 12.59 14.19
C ASP A 248 21.64 11.07 14.40
N TYR A 249 20.52 10.42 14.75
CA TYR A 249 20.38 8.96 14.86
C TYR A 249 18.99 8.55 14.39
N THR A 250 18.90 7.78 13.32
CA THR A 250 17.63 7.42 12.68
C THR A 250 17.62 5.94 12.34
N PRO A 251 17.06 5.07 13.20
CA PRO A 251 16.86 3.66 12.89
C PRO A 251 15.73 3.47 11.87
N ARG A 252 15.82 2.40 11.08
CA ARG A 252 14.86 2.11 9.98
C ARG A 252 13.42 2.13 10.43
N TYR A 253 13.09 1.48 11.57
CA TYR A 253 11.71 1.40 12.05
C TYR A 253 11.04 2.77 12.34
N SER A 254 11.84 3.79 12.61
CA SER A 254 11.36 5.15 12.89
C SER A 254 11.61 6.15 11.76
N ASN A 255 12.15 5.70 10.62
CA ASN A 255 12.47 6.58 9.49
C ASN A 255 11.23 6.75 8.57
N PRO A 256 10.58 7.93 8.56
CA PRO A 256 9.41 8.15 7.71
C PRO A 256 9.73 8.10 6.22
N ALA A 257 10.96 8.47 5.81
CA ALA A 257 11.38 8.39 4.41
C ALA A 257 11.37 6.93 3.89
N ILE A 258 11.57 5.95 4.76
CA ILE A 258 11.51 4.52 4.44
C ILE A 258 10.07 3.99 4.56
N ASN A 259 9.42 4.24 5.71
CA ASN A 259 8.24 3.45 6.12
C ASN A 259 6.91 4.05 5.66
N PHE A 260 6.83 5.36 5.41
CA PHE A 260 5.56 6.05 5.15
C PHE A 260 4.80 5.44 3.96
N ALA A 261 5.48 5.13 2.84
CA ALA A 261 4.82 4.57 1.67
C ALA A 261 4.29 3.15 1.91
N THR A 262 5.07 2.30 2.60
CA THR A 262 4.65 0.92 2.90
C THR A 262 3.53 0.87 3.93
N ASP A 263 3.56 1.75 4.94
CA ASP A 263 2.50 1.89 5.95
C ASP A 263 1.19 2.35 5.32
N ASP A 264 1.25 3.33 4.40
CA ASP A 264 0.08 3.82 3.70
C ASP A 264 -0.51 2.74 2.78
N MET A 265 0.31 2.06 1.97
CA MET A 265 -0.13 0.94 1.14
C MET A 265 -0.72 -0.21 1.97
N GLY A 266 -0.15 -0.49 3.15
CA GLY A 266 -0.68 -1.47 4.11
C GLY A 266 -2.04 -1.07 4.67
N SER A 267 -2.20 0.19 5.01
CA SER A 267 -3.47 0.78 5.48
C SER A 267 -4.53 0.75 4.38
N ASP A 268 -4.18 1.10 3.15
CA ASP A 268 -5.05 1.02 1.99
C ASP A 268 -5.53 -0.40 1.72
N LYS A 269 -4.65 -1.38 1.84
CA LYS A 269 -5.00 -2.81 1.72
C LYS A 269 -6.01 -3.23 2.79
N ALA A 270 -5.82 -2.81 4.03
CA ALA A 270 -6.75 -3.10 5.12
C ALA A 270 -8.12 -2.42 4.90
N MET A 271 -8.12 -1.15 4.49
CA MET A 271 -9.33 -0.39 4.18
C MET A 271 -10.07 -0.98 2.97
N GLY A 272 -9.35 -1.44 1.96
CA GLY A 272 -9.91 -2.16 0.82
C GLY A 272 -10.64 -3.45 1.20
N GLY A 273 -10.16 -4.14 2.24
CA GLY A 273 -10.86 -5.30 2.83
C GLY A 273 -12.23 -4.93 3.39
N VAL A 274 -12.28 -3.87 4.19
CA VAL A 274 -13.55 -3.36 4.76
C VAL A 274 -14.50 -2.89 3.66
N LEU A 275 -13.98 -2.19 2.65
CA LEU A 275 -14.78 -1.77 1.50
C LEU A 275 -15.38 -2.96 0.76
N LEU A 276 -14.60 -4.02 0.54
CA LEU A 276 -15.10 -5.26 -0.07
C LEU A 276 -16.25 -5.87 0.73
N ASP A 277 -16.13 -5.95 2.04
CA ASP A 277 -17.19 -6.51 2.91
C ASP A 277 -18.48 -5.69 2.80
N ILE A 278 -18.40 -4.36 2.82
CA ILE A 278 -19.54 -3.46 2.62
C ILE A 278 -20.18 -3.69 1.24
N LEU A 279 -19.38 -3.76 0.19
CA LEU A 279 -19.86 -3.98 -1.17
C LEU A 279 -20.54 -5.34 -1.31
N ILE A 280 -20.03 -6.39 -0.68
CA ILE A 280 -20.65 -7.72 -0.64
C ILE A 280 -22.05 -7.67 0.00
N VAL A 281 -22.21 -6.94 1.11
CA VAL A 281 -23.51 -6.77 1.76
C VAL A 281 -24.48 -6.03 0.84
N ILE A 282 -24.03 -4.98 0.17
CA ILE A 282 -24.85 -4.23 -0.80
C ILE A 282 -25.28 -5.13 -1.97
N ILE A 283 -24.34 -5.89 -2.52
CA ILE A 283 -24.60 -6.84 -3.62
C ILE A 283 -25.62 -7.89 -3.19
N ALA A 284 -25.45 -8.48 -2.00
CA ALA A 284 -26.40 -9.45 -1.44
C ALA A 284 -27.82 -8.87 -1.34
N PHE A 285 -27.93 -7.62 -0.87
CA PHE A 285 -29.22 -6.92 -0.80
C PHE A 285 -29.83 -6.68 -2.18
N ILE A 286 -29.05 -6.20 -3.14
CA ILE A 286 -29.52 -5.97 -4.53
C ILE A 286 -30.04 -7.27 -5.13
N PHE A 287 -29.31 -8.38 -4.97
CA PHE A 287 -29.77 -9.69 -5.45
C PHE A 287 -31.05 -10.16 -4.74
N ALA A 288 -31.14 -10.02 -3.43
CA ALA A 288 -32.33 -10.39 -2.66
C ALA A 288 -33.59 -9.64 -3.17
N VAL A 289 -33.45 -8.32 -3.40
CA VAL A 289 -34.56 -7.50 -3.92
C VAL A 289 -34.90 -7.86 -5.37
N THR A 290 -33.87 -8.03 -6.21
CA THR A 290 -34.05 -8.35 -7.63
C THR A 290 -34.75 -9.68 -7.81
N ILE A 291 -34.33 -10.73 -7.12
CA ILE A 291 -34.96 -12.06 -7.23
C ILE A 291 -36.37 -12.08 -6.63
N SER A 292 -36.58 -11.37 -5.49
CA SER A 292 -37.93 -11.23 -4.92
C SER A 292 -38.90 -10.56 -5.89
N ASN A 293 -38.47 -9.48 -6.52
CA ASN A 293 -39.30 -8.77 -7.51
C ASN A 293 -39.55 -9.61 -8.76
N THR A 294 -38.55 -10.40 -9.20
CA THR A 294 -38.70 -11.30 -10.35
C THR A 294 -39.74 -12.38 -10.04
N ILE A 295 -39.65 -13.06 -8.90
CA ILE A 295 -40.63 -14.09 -8.50
C ILE A 295 -42.03 -13.48 -8.28
N ALA A 296 -42.11 -12.28 -7.70
CA ALA A 296 -43.40 -11.62 -7.54
C ALA A 296 -44.06 -11.24 -8.88
N SER A 297 -43.30 -10.75 -9.85
CA SER A 297 -43.79 -10.42 -11.20
C SER A 297 -44.21 -11.65 -12.01
N GLU A 298 -43.59 -12.80 -11.75
CA GLU A 298 -43.87 -14.07 -12.41
C GLU A 298 -44.79 -15.00 -11.60
N SER A 299 -45.41 -14.49 -10.56
CA SER A 299 -46.19 -15.28 -9.60
C SER A 299 -47.28 -16.11 -10.27
N SER A 300 -48.03 -15.57 -11.27
CA SER A 300 -49.07 -16.32 -12.01
C SER A 300 -48.47 -17.50 -12.78
N ALA A 301 -47.35 -17.30 -13.47
CA ALA A 301 -46.68 -18.37 -14.21
C ALA A 301 -46.16 -19.45 -13.23
N ILE A 302 -45.57 -19.07 -12.10
CA ILE A 302 -45.13 -19.99 -11.04
C ILE A 302 -46.32 -20.77 -10.47
N GLY A 303 -47.44 -20.09 -10.21
CA GLY A 303 -48.69 -20.71 -9.72
C GLY A 303 -49.20 -21.75 -10.66
N THR A 304 -49.25 -21.46 -11.97
CA THR A 304 -49.71 -22.40 -13.05
C THR A 304 -48.75 -23.57 -13.15
N LEU A 305 -47.43 -23.37 -13.21
CA LEU A 305 -46.46 -24.45 -13.31
C LEU A 305 -46.55 -25.36 -12.08
N ARG A 306 -46.70 -24.84 -10.87
CA ARG A 306 -46.88 -25.64 -9.68
C ARG A 306 -48.21 -26.41 -9.66
N ALA A 307 -49.30 -25.83 -10.21
CA ALA A 307 -50.58 -26.49 -10.35
C ALA A 307 -50.53 -27.62 -11.38
N SER A 308 -49.67 -27.51 -12.42
CA SER A 308 -49.44 -28.55 -13.44
C SER A 308 -48.40 -29.63 -13.02
N GLY A 309 -47.91 -29.59 -11.78
CA GLY A 309 -47.09 -30.69 -11.22
C GLY A 309 -45.59 -30.37 -11.09
N TYR A 310 -45.10 -29.18 -11.48
CA TYR A 310 -43.69 -28.84 -11.25
C TYR A 310 -43.34 -28.76 -9.75
N THR A 311 -42.20 -29.35 -9.41
CA THR A 311 -41.71 -29.40 -8.03
C THR A 311 -41.10 -28.06 -7.62
N LYS A 312 -41.05 -27.78 -6.29
CA LYS A 312 -40.37 -26.61 -5.76
C LYS A 312 -38.88 -26.60 -6.15
N GLY A 313 -38.23 -27.76 -6.16
CA GLY A 313 -36.81 -27.89 -6.48
C GLY A 313 -36.48 -27.53 -7.93
N GLU A 314 -37.31 -27.90 -8.89
CA GLU A 314 -37.14 -27.49 -10.28
C GLU A 314 -37.24 -25.99 -10.47
N LEU A 315 -38.21 -25.35 -9.82
CA LEU A 315 -38.37 -23.90 -9.86
C LEU A 315 -37.21 -23.16 -9.14
N ILE A 316 -36.76 -23.67 -7.99
CA ILE A 316 -35.60 -23.12 -7.29
C ILE A 316 -34.38 -23.15 -8.21
N ARG A 317 -34.08 -24.29 -8.85
CA ARG A 317 -32.94 -24.43 -9.75
C ARG A 317 -33.06 -23.48 -10.95
N HIS A 318 -34.24 -23.32 -11.52
CA HIS A 318 -34.50 -22.43 -12.65
C HIS A 318 -34.22 -20.97 -12.27
N TYR A 319 -34.79 -20.48 -11.15
CA TYR A 319 -34.61 -19.08 -10.73
C TYR A 319 -33.20 -18.78 -10.17
N LEU A 320 -32.47 -19.81 -9.72
CA LEU A 320 -31.10 -19.64 -9.23
C LEU A 320 -30.06 -19.60 -10.37
N SER A 321 -30.35 -20.24 -11.51
CA SER A 321 -29.39 -20.39 -12.60
C SER A 321 -28.88 -19.07 -13.15
N MET A 322 -29.75 -18.12 -13.47
CA MET A 322 -29.35 -16.81 -14.05
C MET A 322 -28.49 -15.96 -13.13
N PRO A 323 -28.87 -15.74 -11.84
CA PRO A 323 -28.00 -15.04 -10.91
C PRO A 323 -26.60 -15.68 -10.76
N VAL A 324 -26.53 -17.01 -10.70
CA VAL A 324 -25.24 -17.75 -10.60
C VAL A 324 -24.37 -17.50 -11.82
N ILE A 325 -24.94 -17.66 -13.03
CA ILE A 325 -24.23 -17.45 -14.30
C ILE A 325 -23.73 -15.99 -14.39
N VAL A 326 -24.60 -15.02 -14.11
CA VAL A 326 -24.26 -13.59 -14.18
C VAL A 326 -23.13 -13.24 -13.21
N THR A 327 -23.21 -13.73 -11.97
CA THR A 327 -22.17 -13.45 -10.96
C THR A 327 -20.85 -14.12 -11.32
N PHE A 328 -20.89 -15.38 -11.77
CA PHE A 328 -19.68 -16.09 -12.18
C PHE A 328 -18.97 -15.41 -13.36
N LEU A 329 -19.73 -15.05 -14.41
CA LEU A 329 -19.19 -14.34 -15.56
C LEU A 329 -18.65 -12.96 -15.15
N ALA A 330 -19.38 -12.24 -14.28
CA ALA A 330 -18.93 -10.96 -13.76
C ALA A 330 -17.63 -11.09 -12.94
N ALA A 331 -17.50 -12.16 -12.15
CA ALA A 331 -16.28 -12.42 -11.39
C ALA A 331 -15.09 -12.72 -12.31
N VAL A 332 -15.27 -13.51 -13.36
CA VAL A 332 -14.22 -13.79 -14.34
C VAL A 332 -13.78 -12.52 -15.06
N VAL A 333 -14.73 -11.79 -15.65
CA VAL A 333 -14.45 -10.54 -16.40
C VAL A 333 -13.87 -9.47 -15.46
N GLY A 334 -14.43 -9.33 -14.25
CA GLY A 334 -13.95 -8.39 -13.25
C GLY A 334 -12.51 -8.67 -12.83
N ASN A 335 -12.16 -9.93 -12.58
CA ASN A 335 -10.76 -10.28 -12.24
C ASN A 335 -9.80 -10.03 -13.42
N ILE A 336 -10.20 -10.34 -14.66
CA ILE A 336 -9.36 -10.01 -15.82
C ILE A 336 -9.08 -8.50 -15.88
N LEU A 337 -10.12 -7.66 -15.74
CA LEU A 337 -9.95 -6.21 -15.69
C LEU A 337 -9.16 -5.75 -14.46
N GLY A 338 -9.34 -6.43 -13.33
CA GLY A 338 -8.60 -6.17 -12.10
C GLY A 338 -7.09 -6.34 -12.30
N TYR A 339 -6.68 -7.48 -12.85
CA TYR A 339 -5.26 -7.79 -13.10
C TYR A 339 -4.62 -6.99 -14.24
N THR A 340 -5.40 -6.38 -15.11
CA THR A 340 -4.91 -5.62 -16.27
C THR A 340 -5.10 -4.12 -16.10
N VAL A 341 -6.32 -3.64 -16.11
CA VAL A 341 -6.64 -2.21 -16.14
C VAL A 341 -6.61 -1.57 -14.77
N PHE A 342 -7.38 -2.13 -13.82
CA PHE A 342 -7.53 -1.49 -12.50
C PHE A 342 -6.27 -1.55 -11.65
N LYS A 343 -5.49 -2.64 -11.75
CA LYS A 343 -4.18 -2.74 -11.12
C LYS A 343 -3.27 -1.59 -11.56
N ASP A 344 -3.18 -1.35 -12.87
CA ASP A 344 -2.28 -0.32 -13.40
C ASP A 344 -2.72 1.10 -12.99
N VAL A 345 -4.03 1.34 -12.85
CA VAL A 345 -4.55 2.60 -12.31
C VAL A 345 -4.09 2.80 -10.85
N VAL A 346 -4.24 1.77 -10.00
CA VAL A 346 -3.85 1.87 -8.58
C VAL A 346 -2.34 2.01 -8.43
N VAL A 347 -1.56 1.23 -9.19
CA VAL A 347 -0.10 1.35 -9.21
C VAL A 347 0.33 2.76 -9.65
N GLY A 348 -0.30 3.31 -10.69
CA GLY A 348 -0.03 4.67 -11.15
C GLY A 348 -0.29 5.71 -10.05
N MET A 349 -1.32 5.53 -9.21
CA MET A 349 -1.56 6.41 -8.06
C MET A 349 -0.39 6.37 -7.07
N TYR A 350 0.14 5.18 -6.73
CA TYR A 350 1.28 5.06 -5.83
C TYR A 350 2.57 5.62 -6.42
N TYR A 351 2.83 5.39 -7.71
CA TYR A 351 4.01 5.99 -8.37
C TYR A 351 3.92 7.52 -8.47
N ASN A 352 2.73 8.08 -8.57
CA ASN A 352 2.54 9.54 -8.52
C ASN A 352 2.70 10.12 -7.11
N SER A 353 2.55 9.28 -6.07
CA SER A 353 2.61 9.71 -4.68
C SER A 353 3.94 9.44 -4.00
N TYR A 354 4.71 8.44 -4.48
CA TYR A 354 5.90 7.92 -3.80
C TYR A 354 7.05 7.67 -4.78
N SER A 355 8.29 7.81 -4.28
CA SER A 355 9.49 7.40 -5.01
C SER A 355 9.76 5.92 -4.77
N LEU A 356 9.30 5.08 -5.67
CA LEU A 356 9.36 3.63 -5.53
C LEU A 356 10.23 3.01 -6.62
N PRO A 357 11.03 1.98 -6.26
CA PRO A 357 11.71 1.15 -7.25
C PRO A 357 10.74 0.45 -8.20
N THR A 358 11.25 -0.12 -9.28
CA THR A 358 10.44 -0.91 -10.21
C THR A 358 9.82 -2.12 -9.50
N TYR A 359 8.52 -2.35 -9.75
CA TYR A 359 7.78 -3.49 -9.19
C TYR A 359 7.52 -4.55 -10.26
N HIS A 360 7.14 -5.74 -9.82
CA HIS A 360 6.59 -6.78 -10.68
C HIS A 360 5.23 -7.26 -10.18
N THR A 361 4.34 -7.58 -11.12
CA THR A 361 2.99 -8.08 -10.77
C THR A 361 3.08 -9.50 -10.26
N ILE A 362 2.58 -9.75 -9.06
CA ILE A 362 2.48 -11.09 -8.49
C ILE A 362 1.07 -11.65 -8.62
N TRP A 363 0.96 -12.98 -8.75
CA TRP A 363 -0.30 -13.66 -8.63
C TRP A 363 -0.70 -13.76 -7.16
N ASN A 364 -1.88 -13.23 -6.82
CA ASN A 364 -2.41 -13.25 -5.46
C ASN A 364 -3.61 -14.21 -5.36
N PRO A 365 -3.41 -15.46 -4.87
CA PRO A 365 -4.50 -16.40 -4.67
C PRO A 365 -5.58 -15.91 -3.70
N CYS A 366 -5.17 -15.19 -2.63
CA CYS A 366 -6.11 -14.65 -1.65
C CYS A 366 -7.01 -13.58 -2.25
N ALA A 367 -6.47 -12.69 -3.08
CA ALA A 367 -7.26 -11.70 -3.80
C ALA A 367 -8.28 -12.39 -4.71
N PHE A 368 -7.84 -13.37 -5.51
CA PHE A 368 -8.70 -14.12 -6.41
C PHE A 368 -9.83 -14.86 -5.66
N ILE A 369 -9.54 -15.53 -4.53
CA ILE A 369 -10.54 -16.21 -3.71
C ILE A 369 -11.55 -15.20 -3.14
N LYS A 370 -11.09 -14.11 -2.54
CA LYS A 370 -11.97 -13.08 -1.95
C LYS A 370 -12.85 -12.41 -2.99
N THR A 371 -12.33 -12.10 -4.17
CA THR A 371 -13.07 -11.37 -5.21
C THR A 371 -13.90 -12.27 -6.12
N THR A 372 -13.65 -13.57 -6.15
CA THR A 372 -14.40 -14.56 -6.96
C THR A 372 -15.31 -15.42 -6.11
N LEU A 373 -14.74 -16.15 -5.16
CA LEU A 373 -15.46 -17.20 -4.44
C LEU A 373 -16.45 -16.59 -3.42
N ALA A 374 -16.04 -15.56 -2.68
CA ALA A 374 -16.88 -14.95 -1.66
C ALA A 374 -18.16 -14.32 -2.26
N PRO A 375 -18.10 -13.46 -3.30
CA PRO A 375 -19.31 -12.92 -3.95
C PRO A 375 -20.23 -14.03 -4.51
N VAL A 376 -19.66 -15.05 -5.15
CA VAL A 376 -20.46 -16.18 -5.71
C VAL A 376 -21.17 -16.96 -4.62
N ILE A 377 -20.49 -17.32 -3.54
CA ILE A 377 -21.09 -18.05 -2.42
C ILE A 377 -22.18 -17.21 -1.75
N ILE A 378 -21.90 -15.95 -1.45
CA ILE A 378 -22.87 -15.07 -0.79
C ILE A 378 -24.11 -14.87 -1.67
N MET A 379 -23.92 -14.61 -2.95
CA MET A 379 -24.99 -14.51 -3.92
C MET A 379 -25.85 -15.79 -3.94
N LEU A 380 -25.18 -16.98 -4.01
CA LEU A 380 -25.86 -18.28 -4.02
C LEU A 380 -26.68 -18.47 -2.75
N VAL A 381 -26.10 -18.24 -1.58
CA VAL A 381 -26.77 -18.42 -0.28
C VAL A 381 -27.94 -17.46 -0.13
N VAL A 382 -27.75 -16.17 -0.44
CA VAL A 382 -28.81 -15.15 -0.30
C VAL A 382 -29.97 -15.46 -1.25
N ASN A 383 -29.69 -15.70 -2.53
CA ASN A 383 -30.75 -16.01 -3.50
C ASN A 383 -31.47 -17.31 -3.15
N LEU A 384 -30.73 -18.35 -2.74
CA LEU A 384 -31.32 -19.61 -2.33
C LEU A 384 -32.29 -19.43 -1.15
N ILE A 385 -31.89 -18.67 -0.13
CA ILE A 385 -32.75 -18.37 1.03
C ILE A 385 -34.03 -17.62 0.58
N VAL A 386 -33.87 -16.60 -0.27
CA VAL A 386 -35.00 -15.79 -0.74
C VAL A 386 -35.95 -16.64 -1.59
N ILE A 387 -35.42 -17.42 -2.55
CA ILE A 387 -36.22 -18.30 -3.42
C ILE A 387 -36.96 -19.35 -2.60
N ILE A 388 -36.27 -20.04 -1.67
CA ILE A 388 -36.91 -21.06 -0.80
C ILE A 388 -38.05 -20.43 0.00
N ARG A 389 -37.84 -19.26 0.60
CA ARG A 389 -38.88 -18.56 1.37
C ARG A 389 -40.08 -18.22 0.49
N MET A 390 -39.86 -17.72 -0.71
CA MET A 390 -40.95 -17.38 -1.64
C MET A 390 -41.67 -18.63 -2.15
N MET A 391 -40.96 -19.74 -2.42
CA MET A 391 -41.56 -21.00 -2.88
C MET A 391 -42.35 -21.76 -1.77
N GLN A 392 -42.36 -21.26 -0.54
CA GLN A 392 -43.24 -21.78 0.51
C GLN A 392 -44.72 -21.41 0.31
N HIS A 393 -45.04 -20.41 -0.49
CA HIS A 393 -46.40 -20.03 -0.81
C HIS A 393 -47.14 -21.15 -1.62
N THR A 394 -48.45 -21.27 -1.40
CA THR A 394 -49.27 -22.22 -2.14
C THR A 394 -49.51 -21.81 -3.58
N PRO A 395 -49.80 -22.70 -4.53
CA PRO A 395 -50.16 -22.36 -5.91
C PRO A 395 -51.26 -21.29 -5.98
N LEU A 396 -52.25 -21.37 -5.11
CA LEU A 396 -53.35 -20.42 -5.03
C LEU A 396 -52.92 -19.00 -4.62
N GLN A 397 -51.94 -18.92 -3.66
CA GLN A 397 -51.39 -17.62 -3.26
C GLN A 397 -50.61 -16.98 -4.39
N PHE A 398 -49.87 -17.78 -5.19
CA PHE A 398 -49.18 -17.28 -6.38
C PHE A 398 -50.15 -16.75 -7.42
N LEU A 399 -51.24 -17.47 -7.73
CA LEU A 399 -52.25 -17.06 -8.69
C LEU A 399 -53.01 -15.80 -8.24
N ARG A 400 -53.19 -15.61 -6.94
CA ARG A 400 -53.85 -14.43 -6.36
C ARG A 400 -52.92 -13.25 -6.10
N HIS A 401 -51.64 -13.35 -6.47
CA HIS A 401 -50.59 -12.37 -6.13
C HIS A 401 -50.47 -12.02 -4.63
N ASP A 402 -50.92 -12.94 -3.73
CA ASP A 402 -50.89 -12.76 -2.27
C ASP A 402 -49.59 -13.34 -1.69
N LEU A 403 -48.48 -12.70 -2.07
CA LEU A 403 -47.13 -13.12 -1.64
C LEU A 403 -46.64 -12.37 -0.37
N LYS A 404 -47.40 -11.38 0.09
CA LYS A 404 -47.07 -10.72 1.34
C LYS A 404 -47.64 -11.55 2.49
N LYS A 405 -46.75 -12.09 3.36
CA LYS A 405 -47.16 -12.61 4.67
C LYS A 405 -47.79 -11.42 5.42
N THR A 406 -49.11 -11.36 5.49
CA THR A 406 -49.78 -10.51 6.44
C THR A 406 -49.39 -11.03 7.82
N LYS A 407 -48.41 -10.42 8.48
CA LYS A 407 -48.20 -10.65 9.90
C LYS A 407 -49.55 -10.37 10.55
N ARG A 408 -50.25 -11.40 11.04
CA ARG A 408 -51.37 -11.19 11.97
C ARG A 408 -50.84 -10.20 13.01
N LYS A 409 -51.32 -8.96 12.92
CA LYS A 409 -51.06 -7.98 13.98
C LYS A 409 -51.61 -8.64 15.22
N LYS A 410 -50.76 -9.13 16.12
CA LYS A 410 -51.16 -9.45 17.50
C LYS A 410 -51.83 -8.19 17.99
N ALA A 411 -53.13 -8.27 18.25
CA ALA A 411 -53.82 -7.16 18.85
C ALA A 411 -53.02 -6.73 20.06
N MET A 412 -52.52 -5.50 20.06
CA MET A 412 -51.81 -4.94 21.19
C MET A 412 -52.81 -5.00 22.31
N ARG A 413 -52.60 -5.89 23.31
CA ARG A 413 -53.29 -5.81 24.58
C ARG A 413 -52.80 -4.53 25.24
N LEU A 414 -53.59 -3.48 25.12
CA LEU A 414 -53.38 -2.28 25.94
C LEU A 414 -53.36 -2.71 27.40
N PRO A 415 -52.35 -2.34 28.15
CA PRO A 415 -52.38 -2.58 29.59
C PRO A 415 -53.61 -1.85 30.12
N ARG A 416 -54.49 -2.57 30.80
CA ARG A 416 -55.61 -1.99 31.56
C ARG A 416 -55.02 -1.24 32.74
N TRP A 417 -54.59 0.00 32.50
CA TRP A 417 -54.34 0.93 33.59
C TRP A 417 -55.70 1.45 34.04
N SER A 418 -56.09 1.07 35.25
CA SER A 418 -57.34 1.47 35.89
C SER A 418 -57.49 3.00 36.08
N PHE A 419 -56.46 3.75 35.75
CA PHE A 419 -56.45 5.21 35.81
C PHE A 419 -57.09 5.88 34.59
N MET A 420 -57.23 5.20 33.45
CA MET A 420 -57.80 5.79 32.21
C MET A 420 -59.26 5.45 32.00
N SER A 421 -59.91 4.77 32.90
CA SER A 421 -61.36 4.46 32.81
C SER A 421 -62.23 5.45 33.55
N ARG A 422 -61.74 6.61 33.98
CA ARG A 422 -62.48 7.66 34.71
C ARG A 422 -62.55 9.00 34.01
N PHE A 423 -62.32 8.98 32.68
CA PHE A 423 -62.66 10.15 31.86
C PHE A 423 -63.46 9.71 30.65
#